data_b2ad747300c0544e83ed4ac701153b7c
#
_entry.id   b2ad747300c0544e83ed4ac701153b7c
#
_cell.length_a   1.000
_cell.length_b   1.000
_cell.length_c   1.000
_cell.angle_alpha   90.00
_cell.angle_beta   90.00
_cell.angle_gamma   90.00
#
_symmetry.space_group_name_H-M   'P 1'
#
loop_
_entity.id
_entity.type
_entity.pdbx_description
1 polymer ?
#
loop_
_entity_poly.entity_id
_entity_poly.type
_entity_poly.pdbx_seq_one_letter_code
_entity_poly.pdbx_strand_id
1 'polypeptide(L)'
;MICLESFSFLLFRHLFHIIILRLICVPILPEGAANSMENTQNTPKRSGGKISYTLQIIGLLPLLALGIAMLFFTSQWFTKTMYQEVERELYDATKSATTLLNAAYPGDYRLEGDVAYLLYKGDVDITREYSLFDQFKEDTGLDITLFYQDTRILTTLYNAQGDRIVGSGAPDVVIRDVLNTGEDHFYINTLINGKTYFSYYSPVRNQDSSIVGMLFIGKSSAAVSQSIQRYVYPLTWLIIGFVALVAVCIYFYTRRFVAVLLHIHSFLSEVASGNLNATLDHSVTKRSDELGDIGRCALSMQRSLRTMIEQDALTELYNRRSGEKKLRQIFEEAQSSRHSFALAIGDIDFFKKVNDTYGHECGDAVLKNVSALLKQHMWRRGFAARWGGEEFLLVFENVDLAEARKQLELLMDKIHELDTLYEGQHVKINMTFGLVCESDKDVHTLLKEADEKLYIGKTNGRNQVVS
;
A
#
# COMPACT_ATOMS: atom_id res chain seq x y z
N MET A 1 -21.98 26.85 21.78
CA MET A 1 -22.19 25.79 20.76
C MET A 1 -21.71 26.19 19.37
N ILE A 2 -21.96 27.37 18.88
CA ILE A 2 -21.61 27.82 17.51
C ILE A 2 -20.09 27.99 17.27
N CYS A 3 -19.28 28.32 18.29
CA CYS A 3 -17.81 28.52 18.10
C CYS A 3 -16.98 27.24 18.06
N LEU A 4 -17.40 26.16 18.69
CA LEU A 4 -16.63 24.87 18.65
C LEU A 4 -16.89 24.08 17.36
N GLU A 5 -18.12 24.16 16.83
CA GLU A 5 -18.43 23.60 15.50
C GLU A 5 -17.69 24.36 14.40
N SER A 6 -17.57 25.69 14.51
CA SER A 6 -16.89 26.50 13.51
C SER A 6 -15.38 26.26 13.45
N PHE A 7 -14.72 26.00 14.57
CA PHE A 7 -13.26 25.82 14.62
C PHE A 7 -12.84 24.43 14.15
N SER A 8 -13.53 23.37 14.58
CA SER A 8 -13.34 22.00 14.07
C SER A 8 -13.63 21.92 12.57
N PHE A 9 -14.69 22.59 12.12
CA PHE A 9 -15.11 22.62 10.71
C PHE A 9 -14.17 23.48 9.85
N LEU A 10 -13.62 24.58 10.36
CA LEU A 10 -12.66 25.42 9.64
C LEU A 10 -11.28 24.76 9.53
N LEU A 11 -10.78 24.16 10.61
CA LEU A 11 -9.51 23.40 10.58
C LEU A 11 -9.62 22.18 9.65
N PHE A 12 -10.77 21.51 9.69
CA PHE A 12 -11.10 20.40 8.82
C PHE A 12 -11.21 20.83 7.36
N ARG A 13 -11.89 21.93 7.08
CA ARG A 13 -12.01 22.50 5.73
C ARG A 13 -10.65 22.93 5.17
N HIS A 14 -9.74 23.48 5.98
CA HIS A 14 -8.38 23.83 5.56
C HIS A 14 -7.47 22.61 5.35
N LEU A 15 -7.46 21.63 6.25
CA LEU A 15 -6.71 20.38 6.05
C LEU A 15 -7.28 19.57 4.89
N PHE A 16 -8.59 19.46 4.77
CA PHE A 16 -9.28 18.80 3.67
C PHE A 16 -8.99 19.48 2.32
N HIS A 17 -8.99 20.81 2.28
CA HIS A 17 -8.63 21.58 1.09
C HIS A 17 -7.14 21.43 0.72
N ILE A 18 -6.23 21.40 1.69
CA ILE A 18 -4.79 21.22 1.43
C ILE A 18 -4.47 19.79 0.98
N ILE A 19 -5.10 18.78 1.59
CA ILE A 19 -4.90 17.38 1.23
C ILE A 19 -5.57 17.07 -0.11
N ILE A 20 -6.79 17.53 -0.35
CA ILE A 20 -7.49 17.35 -1.63
C ILE A 20 -6.83 18.17 -2.76
N LEU A 21 -6.45 19.42 -2.54
CA LEU A 21 -5.77 20.22 -3.55
C LEU A 21 -4.38 19.65 -3.92
N ARG A 22 -3.64 19.07 -3.01
CA ARG A 22 -2.38 18.36 -3.34
C ARG A 22 -2.58 16.97 -3.93
N LEU A 23 -3.71 16.31 -3.68
CA LEU A 23 -4.07 15.02 -4.30
C LEU A 23 -4.74 15.20 -5.68
N ILE A 24 -5.43 16.32 -5.92
CA ILE A 24 -6.15 16.62 -7.17
C ILE A 24 -5.30 17.46 -8.14
N CYS A 25 -4.32 18.23 -7.69
CA CYS A 25 -3.40 18.95 -8.55
C CYS A 25 -2.26 18.06 -9.09
N VAL A 26 -2.61 17.04 -9.85
CA VAL A 26 -1.77 16.61 -10.99
C VAL A 26 -2.16 17.52 -12.16
N PRO A 27 -1.22 18.21 -12.81
CA PRO A 27 -1.56 19.16 -13.87
C PRO A 27 -2.27 18.42 -15.01
N ILE A 28 -3.53 18.74 -15.21
CA ILE A 28 -4.23 18.53 -16.47
C ILE A 28 -3.61 19.58 -17.41
N LEU A 29 -2.59 19.16 -18.18
CA LEU A 29 -2.11 19.95 -19.28
C LEU A 29 -3.22 19.97 -20.35
N PRO A 30 -3.57 21.15 -20.89
CA PRO A 30 -4.56 21.25 -21.95
C PRO A 30 -4.03 20.63 -23.23
N GLU A 31 -4.80 19.78 -23.87
CA GLU A 31 -4.67 19.44 -25.28
C GLU A 31 -4.95 20.68 -26.13
N GLY A 32 -3.96 21.09 -26.88
CA GLY A 32 -4.18 22.02 -27.97
C GLY A 32 -3.03 22.99 -28.24
N ALA A 33 -2.06 22.58 -29.04
CA ALA A 33 -1.51 23.39 -30.16
C ALA A 33 -0.32 22.68 -30.86
N ALA A 34 -0.51 22.51 -32.16
CA ALA A 34 0.46 22.60 -33.22
C ALA A 34 1.45 21.47 -33.51
N ASN A 35 1.15 20.81 -34.61
CA ASN A 35 2.05 20.16 -35.56
C ASN A 35 3.41 20.84 -35.70
N SER A 36 4.49 20.07 -35.55
CA SER A 36 5.60 20.03 -36.52
C SER A 36 6.53 18.86 -36.22
N MET A 37 6.73 18.05 -37.22
CA MET A 37 7.79 17.08 -37.51
C MET A 37 8.95 17.01 -36.52
N GLU A 38 9.17 15.81 -35.93
CA GLU A 38 10.41 15.08 -36.17
C GLU A 38 10.39 13.71 -35.49
N ASN A 39 10.86 12.75 -36.20
CA ASN A 39 11.08 11.37 -35.97
C ASN A 39 11.99 11.16 -34.74
N THR A 40 11.53 10.57 -33.64
CA THR A 40 12.42 9.86 -32.68
C THR A 40 11.62 8.96 -31.77
N GLN A 41 11.95 7.69 -31.85
CA GLN A 41 11.89 6.62 -30.81
C GLN A 41 10.73 6.68 -29.81
N ASN A 42 9.77 5.79 -30.02
CA ASN A 42 8.72 5.40 -29.07
C ASN A 42 9.32 4.89 -27.75
N THR A 43 9.59 5.78 -26.82
CA THR A 43 9.69 5.39 -25.41
C THR A 43 8.27 5.21 -24.85
N PRO A 44 7.91 4.08 -24.27
CA PRO A 44 6.56 3.89 -23.73
C PRO A 44 6.34 4.89 -22.59
N LYS A 45 5.37 5.79 -22.76
CA LYS A 45 4.88 6.71 -21.70
C LYS A 45 4.62 5.89 -20.43
N ARG A 46 5.27 6.26 -19.32
CA ARG A 46 5.13 5.70 -17.98
C ARG A 46 3.66 5.63 -17.56
N SER A 47 3.02 4.51 -17.81
CA SER A 47 1.64 4.19 -17.40
C SER A 47 1.51 3.94 -15.87
N GLY A 48 2.61 3.87 -15.14
CA GLY A 48 2.63 3.52 -13.73
C GLY A 48 1.97 4.52 -12.78
N GLY A 49 1.73 5.76 -13.20
CA GLY A 49 1.08 6.77 -12.37
C GLY A 49 -0.39 6.47 -12.07
N LYS A 50 -1.13 5.93 -13.03
CA LYS A 50 -2.59 5.67 -12.88
C LYS A 50 -2.88 4.57 -11.86
N ILE A 51 -2.16 3.43 -11.92
CA ILE A 51 -2.38 2.29 -11.01
C ILE A 51 -2.02 2.68 -9.58
N SER A 52 -0.88 3.34 -9.37
CA SER A 52 -0.46 3.82 -8.05
C SER A 52 -1.49 4.76 -7.43
N TYR A 53 -2.00 5.71 -8.21
CA TYR A 53 -3.01 6.67 -7.79
C TYR A 53 -4.34 5.99 -7.42
N THR A 54 -4.82 5.06 -8.25
CA THR A 54 -6.07 4.32 -7.98
C THR A 54 -5.96 3.50 -6.69
N LEU A 55 -4.85 2.78 -6.48
CA LEU A 55 -4.64 2.00 -5.26
C LEU A 55 -4.53 2.88 -4.01
N GLN A 56 -3.89 4.06 -4.13
CA GLN A 56 -3.82 5.02 -3.03
C GLN A 56 -5.21 5.58 -2.67
N ILE A 57 -6.03 5.93 -3.65
CA ILE A 57 -7.40 6.41 -3.40
C ILE A 57 -8.24 5.32 -2.72
N ILE A 58 -8.20 4.10 -3.22
CA ILE A 58 -8.96 2.97 -2.65
C ILE A 58 -8.55 2.72 -1.19
N GLY A 59 -7.28 2.87 -0.85
CA GLY A 59 -6.80 2.70 0.52
C GLY A 59 -7.05 3.90 1.43
N LEU A 60 -6.85 5.14 0.93
CA LEU A 60 -6.92 6.37 1.74
C LEU A 60 -8.35 6.84 1.97
N LEU A 61 -9.25 6.71 1.00
CA LEU A 61 -10.60 7.25 1.10
C LEU A 61 -11.44 6.62 2.22
N PRO A 62 -11.48 5.27 2.38
CA PRO A 62 -12.15 4.65 3.52
C PRO A 62 -11.50 5.00 4.86
N LEU A 63 -10.17 5.12 4.92
CA LEU A 63 -9.44 5.49 6.11
C LEU A 63 -9.80 6.92 6.57
N LEU A 64 -9.87 7.87 5.64
CA LEU A 64 -10.28 9.25 5.93
C LEU A 64 -11.74 9.29 6.38
N ALA A 65 -12.64 8.57 5.71
CA ALA A 65 -14.04 8.49 6.10
C ALA A 65 -14.21 7.93 7.52
N LEU A 66 -13.46 6.88 7.86
CA LEU A 66 -13.45 6.29 9.20
C LEU A 66 -12.90 7.26 10.24
N GLY A 67 -11.80 7.96 9.95
CA GLY A 67 -11.21 8.98 10.83
C GLY A 67 -12.19 10.11 11.10
N ILE A 68 -12.90 10.60 10.10
CA ILE A 68 -13.93 11.63 10.22
C ILE A 68 -15.08 11.14 11.10
N ALA A 69 -15.60 9.96 10.81
CA ALA A 69 -16.69 9.37 11.58
C ALA A 69 -16.29 9.20 13.06
N MET A 70 -15.07 8.72 13.31
CA MET A 70 -14.55 8.55 14.67
C MET A 70 -14.42 9.87 15.42
N LEU A 71 -13.91 10.93 14.78
CA LEU A 71 -13.84 12.29 15.37
C LEU A 71 -15.23 12.83 15.68
N PHE A 72 -16.18 12.68 14.77
CA PHE A 72 -17.55 13.12 14.96
C PHE A 72 -18.22 12.39 16.14
N PHE A 73 -18.18 11.07 16.16
CA PHE A 73 -18.77 10.27 17.22
C PHE A 73 -18.12 10.55 18.58
N THR A 74 -16.79 10.64 18.63
CA THR A 74 -16.09 10.97 19.89
C THR A 74 -16.48 12.34 20.41
N SER A 75 -16.55 13.36 19.56
CA SER A 75 -16.96 14.71 19.96
C SER A 75 -18.40 14.73 20.48
N GLN A 76 -19.34 14.13 19.78
CA GLN A 76 -20.75 14.10 20.16
C GLN A 76 -20.99 13.30 21.45
N TRP A 77 -20.40 12.11 21.51
CA TRP A 77 -20.56 11.23 22.67
C TRP A 77 -19.96 11.85 23.93
N PHE A 78 -18.76 12.43 23.83
CA PHE A 78 -18.09 13.05 24.97
C PHE A 78 -18.86 14.28 25.47
N THR A 79 -19.32 15.13 24.56
CA THR A 79 -20.12 16.33 24.94
C THR A 79 -21.41 15.94 25.65
N LYS A 80 -22.14 14.93 25.13
CA LYS A 80 -23.34 14.43 25.76
C LYS A 80 -23.08 13.86 27.16
N THR A 81 -22.04 13.04 27.29
CA THR A 81 -21.67 12.43 28.59
C THR A 81 -21.26 13.51 29.61
N MET A 82 -20.50 14.52 29.19
CA MET A 82 -20.12 15.64 30.06
C MET A 82 -21.32 16.44 30.53
N TYR A 83 -22.33 16.67 29.70
CA TYR A 83 -23.54 17.39 30.13
C TYR A 83 -24.34 16.59 31.14
N GLN A 84 -24.47 15.28 30.95
CA GLN A 84 -25.13 14.40 31.91
C GLN A 84 -24.37 14.33 33.26
N GLU A 85 -23.04 14.34 33.22
CA GLU A 85 -22.23 14.37 34.43
C GLU A 85 -22.38 15.71 35.19
N VAL A 86 -22.37 16.82 34.47
CA VAL A 86 -22.60 18.15 35.08
C VAL A 86 -23.99 18.24 35.66
N GLU A 87 -25.03 17.77 34.99
CA GLU A 87 -26.40 17.74 35.50
C GLU A 87 -26.48 16.95 36.80
N ARG A 88 -25.86 15.76 36.85
CA ARG A 88 -25.83 14.91 38.05
C ARG A 88 -25.04 15.56 39.20
N GLU A 89 -23.87 16.15 38.89
CA GLU A 89 -23.07 16.90 39.88
C GLU A 89 -23.90 18.03 40.54
N LEU A 90 -24.61 18.82 39.72
CA LEU A 90 -25.42 19.93 40.18
C LEU A 90 -26.65 19.45 40.97
N TYR A 91 -27.28 18.34 40.55
CA TYR A 91 -28.37 17.72 41.28
C TYR A 91 -27.95 17.28 42.70
N ASP A 92 -26.83 16.51 42.78
CA ASP A 92 -26.30 16.02 44.05
C ASP A 92 -25.86 17.18 44.96
N ALA A 93 -25.24 18.20 44.40
CA ALA A 93 -24.85 19.41 45.09
C ALA A 93 -26.06 20.17 45.63
N THR A 94 -27.17 20.25 44.85
CA THR A 94 -28.42 20.92 45.28
C THR A 94 -29.05 20.19 46.47
N LYS A 95 -29.11 18.88 46.45
CA LYS A 95 -29.59 18.07 47.59
C LYS A 95 -28.73 18.23 48.83
N SER A 96 -27.40 18.24 48.65
CA SER A 96 -26.45 18.46 49.75
C SER A 96 -26.61 19.85 50.36
N ALA A 97 -26.70 20.88 49.53
CA ALA A 97 -26.90 22.26 49.98
C ALA A 97 -28.25 22.46 50.72
N THR A 98 -29.35 21.84 50.24
CA THR A 98 -30.64 21.87 50.89
C THR A 98 -30.55 21.19 52.26
N THR A 99 -29.88 20.07 52.37
CA THR A 99 -29.69 19.36 53.65
C THR A 99 -28.86 20.17 54.62
N LEU A 100 -27.78 20.81 54.15
CA LEU A 100 -26.95 21.69 54.98
C LEU A 100 -27.70 22.91 55.49
N LEU A 101 -28.50 23.56 54.63
CA LEU A 101 -29.35 24.71 55.00
C LEU A 101 -30.39 24.34 56.05
N ASN A 102 -31.00 23.15 55.93
CA ASN A 102 -31.99 22.68 56.90
C ASN A 102 -31.37 22.24 58.24
N ALA A 103 -30.13 21.71 58.21
CA ALA A 103 -29.39 21.34 59.40
C ALA A 103 -28.85 22.58 60.15
N ALA A 104 -28.34 23.58 59.43
CA ALA A 104 -27.80 24.80 60.02
C ALA A 104 -28.87 25.72 60.55
N TYR A 105 -30.01 25.82 59.85
CA TYR A 105 -31.10 26.74 60.18
C TYR A 105 -32.44 25.95 60.18
N PRO A 106 -32.85 25.32 61.26
CA PRO A 106 -34.13 24.57 61.34
C PRO A 106 -35.32 25.51 61.38
N GLY A 107 -36.44 25.14 60.72
CA GLY A 107 -37.70 25.88 60.69
C GLY A 107 -38.08 26.40 59.28
N ASP A 108 -39.21 27.12 59.20
CA ASP A 108 -39.76 27.62 57.95
C ASP A 108 -39.17 28.94 57.55
N TYR A 109 -39.18 29.17 56.23
CA TYR A 109 -38.77 30.47 55.64
C TYR A 109 -39.90 31.47 55.74
N ARG A 110 -39.58 32.70 56.20
CA ARG A 110 -40.53 33.85 56.28
C ARG A 110 -39.76 35.14 55.89
N LEU A 111 -40.46 36.04 55.24
CA LEU A 111 -39.94 37.36 54.90
C LEU A 111 -40.60 38.39 55.79
N GLU A 112 -39.83 39.20 56.47
CA GLU A 112 -40.30 40.25 57.30
C GLU A 112 -39.77 41.63 56.85
N GLY A 113 -40.57 42.71 56.99
CA GLY A 113 -40.21 44.11 56.73
C GLY A 113 -40.85 44.72 55.48
N ASP A 114 -41.29 45.96 55.59
CA ASP A 114 -41.91 46.69 54.49
C ASP A 114 -40.91 47.52 53.63
N VAL A 115 -39.71 47.81 54.16
CA VAL A 115 -38.72 48.64 53.48
C VAL A 115 -37.35 47.91 53.27
N ALA A 116 -36.98 47.04 54.19
CA ALA A 116 -35.81 46.18 54.09
C ALA A 116 -36.29 44.77 54.34
N TYR A 117 -36.22 43.91 53.26
CA TYR A 117 -36.63 42.54 53.35
C TYR A 117 -35.60 41.76 54.16
N LEU A 118 -36.01 41.23 55.34
CA LEU A 118 -35.28 40.34 56.21
C LEU A 118 -35.81 38.91 56.00
N LEU A 119 -34.95 38.03 55.53
CA LEU A 119 -35.29 36.60 55.33
C LEU A 119 -34.94 35.80 56.63
N TYR A 120 -35.96 35.31 57.30
CA TYR A 120 -35.81 34.41 58.42
C TYR A 120 -35.95 32.94 58.00
N LYS A 121 -35.14 32.07 58.59
CA LYS A 121 -35.37 30.63 58.59
C LYS A 121 -35.48 30.15 60.03
N GLY A 122 -36.67 29.68 60.43
CA GLY A 122 -36.99 29.57 61.82
C GLY A 122 -36.91 30.92 62.56
N ASP A 123 -36.10 30.99 63.61
CA ASP A 123 -35.87 32.21 64.40
C ASP A 123 -34.59 32.93 64.03
N VAL A 124 -33.88 32.53 62.97
CA VAL A 124 -32.60 33.09 62.57
C VAL A 124 -32.78 34.00 61.36
N ASP A 125 -32.33 35.24 61.44
CA ASP A 125 -32.17 36.12 60.26
C ASP A 125 -30.99 35.65 59.42
N ILE A 126 -31.29 35.13 58.20
CA ILE A 126 -30.29 34.63 57.26
C ILE A 126 -30.01 35.61 56.13
N THR A 127 -30.57 36.83 56.14
CA THR A 127 -30.49 37.79 55.03
C THR A 127 -29.06 38.12 54.57
N ARG A 128 -28.10 38.11 55.50
CA ARG A 128 -26.68 38.40 55.26
C ARG A 128 -25.75 37.31 55.72
N GLU A 129 -26.27 36.10 55.93
CA GLU A 129 -25.49 34.95 56.38
C GLU A 129 -24.84 34.26 55.19
N TYR A 130 -23.75 34.86 54.69
CA TYR A 130 -23.05 34.39 53.52
C TYR A 130 -22.04 33.28 53.83
N SER A 131 -21.65 33.06 55.09
CA SER A 131 -20.57 32.17 55.50
C SER A 131 -20.77 30.73 54.98
N LEU A 132 -21.99 30.20 55.15
CA LEU A 132 -22.34 28.87 54.69
C LEU A 132 -22.28 28.72 53.15
N PHE A 133 -22.72 29.76 52.42
CA PHE A 133 -22.71 29.81 50.97
C PHE A 133 -21.30 29.95 50.41
N ASP A 134 -20.45 30.76 51.04
CA ASP A 134 -19.05 30.94 50.62
C ASP A 134 -18.25 29.69 50.88
N GLN A 135 -18.44 29.04 52.06
CA GLN A 135 -17.82 27.75 52.32
C GLN A 135 -18.26 26.66 51.35
N PHE A 136 -19.57 26.58 51.03
CA PHE A 136 -20.06 25.63 50.02
C PHE A 136 -19.40 25.85 48.66
N LYS A 137 -19.20 27.13 48.25
CA LYS A 137 -18.50 27.46 47.01
C LYS A 137 -17.03 27.12 47.06
N GLU A 138 -16.33 27.35 48.19
CA GLU A 138 -14.92 26.98 48.37
C GLU A 138 -14.72 25.47 48.31
N ASP A 139 -15.62 24.70 48.95
CA ASP A 139 -15.51 23.23 49.00
C ASP A 139 -15.88 22.55 47.66
N THR A 140 -16.87 23.11 46.92
CA THR A 140 -17.39 22.45 45.71
C THR A 140 -16.96 23.14 44.42
N GLY A 141 -16.52 24.38 44.46
CA GLY A 141 -16.28 25.22 43.27
C GLY A 141 -17.54 25.66 42.54
N LEU A 142 -18.74 25.41 43.11
CA LEU A 142 -20.04 25.73 42.51
C LEU A 142 -20.60 27.02 43.09
N ASP A 143 -21.24 27.81 42.23
CA ASP A 143 -21.99 28.98 42.69
C ASP A 143 -23.37 28.57 43.24
N ILE A 144 -23.74 29.14 44.37
CA ILE A 144 -25.03 28.88 45.05
C ILE A 144 -25.82 30.17 45.24
N THR A 145 -27.13 30.10 45.07
CA THR A 145 -28.06 31.22 45.28
C THR A 145 -29.38 30.75 45.88
N LEU A 146 -29.84 31.42 46.91
CA LEU A 146 -31.19 31.26 47.47
C LEU A 146 -32.07 32.41 46.98
N PHE A 147 -33.18 32.07 46.35
CA PHE A 147 -34.25 32.96 45.98
C PHE A 147 -35.39 32.82 47.00
N TYR A 148 -35.96 33.93 47.41
CA TYR A 148 -37.27 33.96 48.03
C TYR A 148 -38.29 34.44 47.00
N GLN A 149 -39.28 33.61 46.72
CA GLN A 149 -40.07 33.72 45.49
C GLN A 149 -39.17 33.81 44.25
N ASP A 150 -39.22 34.91 43.54
CA ASP A 150 -38.42 35.18 42.34
C ASP A 150 -37.17 36.04 42.59
N THR A 151 -37.00 36.55 43.83
CA THR A 151 -35.96 37.53 44.17
C THR A 151 -34.77 36.88 44.84
N ARG A 152 -33.56 37.19 44.37
CA ARG A 152 -32.27 36.65 44.87
C ARG A 152 -31.93 37.32 46.21
N ILE A 153 -31.87 36.54 47.28
CA ILE A 153 -31.56 37.03 48.64
C ILE A 153 -30.13 36.74 49.05
N LEU A 154 -29.72 35.50 48.93
CA LEU A 154 -28.35 35.08 49.23
C LEU A 154 -27.67 34.52 47.98
N THR A 155 -26.42 34.93 47.73
CA THR A 155 -25.72 34.48 46.52
C THR A 155 -24.19 34.55 46.67
N THR A 156 -23.50 33.61 46.02
CA THR A 156 -22.06 33.65 45.81
C THR A 156 -21.66 34.29 44.49
N LEU A 157 -22.64 34.75 43.71
CA LEU A 157 -22.39 35.41 42.43
C LEU A 157 -22.09 36.90 42.64
N TYR A 158 -21.11 37.41 41.87
CA TYR A 158 -20.68 38.81 41.92
C TYR A 158 -20.88 39.50 40.56
N ASN A 159 -21.18 40.80 40.63
CA ASN A 159 -21.21 41.68 39.47
C ASN A 159 -19.77 42.06 39.01
N ALA A 160 -19.69 42.87 37.95
CA ALA A 160 -18.39 43.33 37.42
C ALA A 160 -17.65 44.29 38.38
N GLN A 161 -18.37 44.90 39.35
CA GLN A 161 -17.85 45.81 40.35
C GLN A 161 -17.34 45.09 41.61
N GLY A 162 -17.63 43.81 41.74
CA GLY A 162 -17.24 42.99 42.88
C GLY A 162 -18.30 42.88 43.97
N ASP A 163 -19.54 43.43 43.75
CA ASP A 163 -20.65 43.31 44.68
C ASP A 163 -21.47 42.05 44.41
N ARG A 164 -22.07 41.48 45.47
CA ARG A 164 -22.99 40.35 45.31
C ARG A 164 -24.25 40.77 44.57
N ILE A 165 -24.75 39.93 43.67
CA ILE A 165 -25.94 40.23 42.84
C ILE A 165 -27.21 39.93 43.63
N VAL A 166 -27.43 40.66 44.71
CA VAL A 166 -28.64 40.54 45.57
C VAL A 166 -29.76 41.43 45.01
N GLY A 167 -31.04 41.03 45.23
CA GLY A 167 -32.22 41.77 44.82
C GLY A 167 -32.61 41.69 43.36
N SER A 168 -31.83 40.92 42.56
CA SER A 168 -32.19 40.67 41.15
C SER A 168 -33.18 39.51 41.02
N GLY A 169 -34.11 39.62 40.03
CA GLY A 169 -35.08 38.58 39.75
C GLY A 169 -34.48 37.33 39.08
N ALA A 170 -35.15 36.19 39.27
CA ALA A 170 -34.90 35.01 38.48
C ALA A 170 -35.40 35.18 37.03
N PRO A 171 -34.83 34.49 36.04
CA PRO A 171 -35.37 34.50 34.67
C PRO A 171 -36.81 33.97 34.60
N ASP A 172 -37.66 34.56 33.77
CA ASP A 172 -39.07 34.17 33.62
C ASP A 172 -39.28 32.68 33.33
N VAL A 173 -38.36 32.08 32.55
CA VAL A 173 -38.42 30.65 32.25
C VAL A 173 -38.23 29.80 33.48
N VAL A 174 -37.37 30.21 34.42
CA VAL A 174 -37.10 29.50 35.67
C VAL A 174 -38.31 29.64 36.61
N ILE A 175 -38.91 30.84 36.68
CA ILE A 175 -40.13 31.08 37.47
C ILE A 175 -41.24 30.14 36.99
N ARG A 176 -41.46 30.06 35.68
CA ARG A 176 -42.50 29.22 35.10
C ARG A 176 -42.25 27.75 35.34
N ASP A 177 -41.00 27.28 35.12
CA ASP A 177 -40.70 25.86 35.07
C ASP A 177 -40.36 25.27 36.46
N VAL A 178 -39.95 26.11 37.45
CA VAL A 178 -39.55 25.64 38.78
C VAL A 178 -40.48 26.18 39.88
N LEU A 179 -40.66 27.48 39.95
CA LEU A 179 -41.45 28.09 41.05
C LEU A 179 -42.94 27.77 40.92
N ASN A 180 -43.51 27.82 39.70
CA ASN A 180 -44.93 27.55 39.47
C ASN A 180 -45.26 26.05 39.42
N THR A 181 -44.34 25.18 38.93
CA THR A 181 -44.58 23.73 38.87
C THR A 181 -44.17 22.99 40.14
N GLY A 182 -43.18 23.54 40.85
CA GLY A 182 -42.56 22.88 41.99
C GLY A 182 -41.68 21.70 41.62
N GLU A 183 -41.18 21.65 40.38
CA GLU A 183 -40.27 20.60 39.88
C GLU A 183 -38.84 21.13 39.75
N ASP A 184 -37.88 20.23 39.92
CA ASP A 184 -36.47 20.52 39.69
C ASP A 184 -36.22 20.71 38.20
N HIS A 185 -35.32 21.65 37.84
CA HIS A 185 -35.00 21.87 36.43
C HIS A 185 -33.52 22.18 36.18
N PHE A 186 -32.94 21.54 35.13
CA PHE A 186 -31.57 21.77 34.66
C PHE A 186 -31.56 22.62 33.38
N TYR A 187 -30.75 23.66 33.35
CA TYR A 187 -30.59 24.53 32.19
C TYR A 187 -29.13 24.57 31.72
N ILE A 188 -28.97 24.47 30.42
CA ILE A 188 -27.70 24.66 29.73
C ILE A 188 -27.64 26.12 29.26
N ASN A 189 -26.55 26.84 29.57
CA ASN A 189 -26.31 28.22 29.12
C ASN A 189 -27.23 29.27 29.76
N THR A 190 -27.56 29.20 31.06
CA THR A 190 -28.21 30.28 31.77
C THR A 190 -27.28 31.48 31.80
N LEU A 191 -27.75 32.62 31.26
CA LEU A 191 -26.99 33.87 31.26
C LEU A 191 -27.20 34.63 32.57
N ILE A 192 -26.14 34.81 33.37
CA ILE A 192 -26.15 35.57 34.62
C ILE A 192 -25.02 36.59 34.54
N ASN A 193 -25.36 37.87 34.54
CA ASN A 193 -24.42 38.98 34.49
C ASN A 193 -23.31 38.82 33.40
N GLY A 194 -23.72 38.49 32.18
CA GLY A 194 -22.83 38.33 31.02
C GLY A 194 -22.00 37.05 31.00
N LYS A 195 -22.11 36.19 32.02
CA LYS A 195 -21.47 34.85 32.07
C LYS A 195 -22.51 33.75 31.88
N THR A 196 -22.17 32.73 31.19
CA THR A 196 -23.02 31.55 30.99
C THR A 196 -22.73 30.46 32.02
N TYR A 197 -23.80 29.84 32.51
CA TYR A 197 -23.75 28.77 33.52
C TYR A 197 -24.55 27.55 33.08
N PHE A 198 -24.06 26.37 33.45
CA PHE A 198 -24.91 25.23 33.66
C PHE A 198 -25.54 25.39 35.01
N SER A 199 -26.86 25.33 35.10
CA SER A 199 -27.59 25.67 36.30
C SER A 199 -28.66 24.64 36.61
N TYR A 200 -28.77 24.33 37.90
CA TYR A 200 -29.81 23.47 38.44
C TYR A 200 -30.63 24.33 39.42
N TYR A 201 -31.92 24.33 39.25
CA TYR A 201 -32.87 25.03 40.13
C TYR A 201 -33.77 24.00 40.77
N SER A 202 -33.96 24.10 42.11
CA SER A 202 -34.85 23.27 42.91
C SER A 202 -35.75 24.12 43.76
N PRO A 203 -37.04 23.82 43.84
CA PRO A 203 -37.97 24.57 44.69
C PRO A 203 -37.64 24.37 46.16
N VAL A 204 -37.68 25.49 46.93
CA VAL A 204 -37.53 25.48 48.40
C VAL A 204 -38.91 25.49 49.00
N ARG A 205 -39.18 24.57 49.94
CA ARG A 205 -40.50 24.36 50.56
C ARG A 205 -40.42 24.51 52.05
N ASN A 206 -41.50 25.06 52.62
CA ASN A 206 -41.77 25.03 54.05
C ASN A 206 -42.35 23.66 54.47
N GLN A 207 -42.56 23.45 55.79
CA GLN A 207 -43.11 22.24 56.36
C GLN A 207 -44.54 21.94 55.88
N ASP A 208 -45.31 22.99 55.55
CA ASP A 208 -46.65 22.91 54.97
C ASP A 208 -46.68 22.57 53.49
N SER A 209 -45.50 22.26 52.90
CA SER A 209 -45.30 22.03 51.47
C SER A 209 -45.48 23.23 50.54
N SER A 210 -45.70 24.43 51.07
CA SER A 210 -45.75 25.67 50.28
C SER A 210 -44.37 25.96 49.68
N ILE A 211 -44.37 26.36 48.40
CA ILE A 211 -43.12 26.76 47.70
C ILE A 211 -42.86 28.24 48.06
N VAL A 212 -41.74 28.49 48.71
CA VAL A 212 -41.37 29.83 49.18
C VAL A 212 -40.29 30.48 48.37
N GLY A 213 -39.61 29.70 47.52
CA GLY A 213 -38.52 30.17 46.69
C GLY A 213 -37.84 29.05 45.93
N MET A 214 -36.60 29.30 45.54
CA MET A 214 -35.79 28.33 44.77
C MET A 214 -34.32 28.37 45.21
N LEU A 215 -33.68 27.23 45.18
CA LEU A 215 -32.25 27.11 45.34
C LEU A 215 -31.62 26.92 43.96
N PHE A 216 -30.65 27.75 43.60
CA PHE A 216 -29.83 27.65 42.40
C PHE A 216 -28.45 27.13 42.75
N ILE A 217 -27.99 26.15 42.01
CA ILE A 217 -26.58 25.73 41.99
C ILE A 217 -26.08 25.85 40.54
N GLY A 218 -24.92 26.48 40.36
CA GLY A 218 -24.41 26.77 39.04
C GLY A 218 -22.92 26.49 38.87
N LYS A 219 -22.56 25.95 37.70
CA LYS A 219 -21.17 25.76 37.26
C LYS A 219 -20.91 26.63 36.03
N SER A 220 -19.83 27.41 36.03
CA SER A 220 -19.50 28.26 34.88
C SER A 220 -19.29 27.41 33.62
N SER A 221 -19.94 27.82 32.52
CA SER A 221 -19.76 27.15 31.22
C SER A 221 -18.31 27.20 30.73
N ALA A 222 -17.54 28.22 31.13
CA ALA A 222 -16.13 28.33 30.83
C ALA A 222 -15.31 27.19 31.47
N ALA A 223 -15.60 26.84 32.75
CA ALA A 223 -14.95 25.74 33.45
C ALA A 223 -15.24 24.37 32.79
N VAL A 224 -16.51 24.17 32.40
CA VAL A 224 -16.90 22.92 31.70
C VAL A 224 -16.26 22.86 30.32
N SER A 225 -16.26 23.95 29.56
CA SER A 225 -15.59 24.03 28.25
C SER A 225 -14.09 23.77 28.37
N GLN A 226 -13.43 24.28 29.39
CA GLN A 226 -12.00 24.02 29.62
C GLN A 226 -11.74 22.54 29.92
N SER A 227 -12.61 21.89 30.69
CA SER A 227 -12.52 20.45 30.95
C SER A 227 -12.71 19.63 29.68
N ILE A 228 -13.71 19.98 28.83
CA ILE A 228 -13.91 19.34 27.53
C ILE A 228 -12.66 19.46 26.66
N GLN A 229 -12.10 20.67 26.54
CA GLN A 229 -10.90 20.90 25.75
C GLN A 229 -9.71 20.07 26.24
N ARG A 230 -9.52 19.96 27.55
CA ARG A 230 -8.41 19.23 28.17
C ARG A 230 -8.39 17.75 27.79
N TYR A 231 -9.55 17.12 27.62
CA TYR A 231 -9.67 15.68 27.29
C TYR A 231 -9.89 15.41 25.79
N VAL A 232 -10.65 16.24 25.10
CA VAL A 232 -10.98 16.03 23.68
C VAL A 232 -9.80 16.34 22.76
N TYR A 233 -9.02 17.39 23.02
CA TYR A 233 -7.91 17.75 22.14
C TYR A 233 -6.80 16.69 22.04
N PRO A 234 -6.30 16.12 23.15
CA PRO A 234 -5.30 15.06 23.06
C PRO A 234 -5.80 13.85 22.26
N LEU A 235 -7.07 13.45 22.48
CA LEU A 235 -7.68 12.34 21.76
C LEU A 235 -7.84 12.65 20.25
N THR A 236 -8.22 13.87 19.92
CA THR A 236 -8.31 14.33 18.52
C THR A 236 -6.95 14.24 17.82
N TRP A 237 -5.88 14.74 18.46
CA TRP A 237 -4.54 14.67 17.92
C TRP A 237 -4.02 13.24 17.79
N LEU A 238 -4.39 12.36 18.71
CA LEU A 238 -4.05 10.93 18.64
C LEU A 238 -4.70 10.27 17.42
N ILE A 239 -6.00 10.54 17.17
CA ILE A 239 -6.72 10.02 16.00
C ILE A 239 -6.10 10.54 14.70
N ILE A 240 -5.81 11.84 14.62
CA ILE A 240 -5.18 12.47 13.45
C ILE A 240 -3.79 11.85 13.20
N GLY A 241 -2.98 11.71 14.25
CA GLY A 241 -1.65 11.11 14.17
C GLY A 241 -1.70 9.65 13.69
N PHE A 242 -2.67 8.87 14.20
CA PHE A 242 -2.86 7.48 13.76
C PHE A 242 -3.27 7.39 12.29
N VAL A 243 -4.24 8.20 11.85
CA VAL A 243 -4.67 8.26 10.44
C VAL A 243 -3.50 8.68 9.53
N ALA A 244 -2.72 9.68 9.94
CA ALA A 244 -1.53 10.11 9.19
C ALA A 244 -0.47 9.00 9.09
N LEU A 245 -0.20 8.29 10.18
CA LEU A 245 0.75 7.16 10.19
C LEU A 245 0.32 6.06 9.21
N VAL A 246 -0.95 5.64 9.26
CA VAL A 246 -1.47 4.61 8.37
C VAL A 246 -1.43 5.08 6.92
N ALA A 247 -1.75 6.35 6.64
CA ALA A 247 -1.67 6.93 5.30
C ALA A 247 -0.24 6.88 4.73
N VAL A 248 0.77 7.19 5.55
CA VAL A 248 2.19 7.08 5.19
C VAL A 248 2.57 5.63 4.89
N CYS A 249 2.14 4.68 5.72
CA CYS A 249 2.37 3.25 5.48
C CYS A 249 1.76 2.78 4.15
N ILE A 250 0.49 3.15 3.87
CA ILE A 250 -0.19 2.83 2.62
C ILE A 250 0.57 3.42 1.43
N TYR A 251 1.03 4.67 1.53
CA TYR A 251 1.79 5.34 0.47
C TYR A 251 3.08 4.58 0.12
N PHE A 252 3.92 4.25 1.11
CA PHE A 252 5.17 3.53 0.88
C PHE A 252 4.94 2.11 0.38
N TYR A 253 3.97 1.39 0.96
CA TYR A 253 3.62 0.05 0.52
C TYR A 253 3.15 0.03 -0.93
N THR A 254 2.20 0.89 -1.29
CA THR A 254 1.67 0.99 -2.66
C THR A 254 2.76 1.34 -3.67
N ARG A 255 3.64 2.30 -3.33
CA ARG A 255 4.74 2.70 -4.20
C ARG A 255 5.71 1.53 -4.45
N ARG A 256 6.05 0.78 -3.41
CA ARG A 256 6.93 -0.39 -3.53
C ARG A 256 6.28 -1.53 -4.32
N PHE A 257 5.00 -1.77 -4.09
CA PHE A 257 4.22 -2.78 -4.81
C PHE A 257 4.15 -2.47 -6.32
N VAL A 258 3.79 -1.24 -6.68
CA VAL A 258 3.69 -0.81 -8.09
C VAL A 258 5.05 -0.84 -8.79
N ALA A 259 6.14 -0.49 -8.10
CA ALA A 259 7.49 -0.56 -8.68
C ALA A 259 7.84 -1.99 -9.12
N VAL A 260 7.54 -2.99 -8.30
CA VAL A 260 7.76 -4.41 -8.64
C VAL A 260 6.92 -4.85 -9.85
N LEU A 261 5.63 -4.46 -9.88
CA LEU A 261 4.76 -4.75 -11.04
C LEU A 261 5.30 -4.13 -12.34
N LEU A 262 5.83 -2.92 -12.27
CA LEU A 262 6.42 -2.26 -13.44
C LEU A 262 7.69 -2.96 -13.93
N HIS A 263 8.54 -3.49 -13.04
CA HIS A 263 9.70 -4.29 -13.42
C HIS A 263 9.28 -5.57 -14.14
N ILE A 264 8.27 -6.29 -13.61
CA ILE A 264 7.73 -7.49 -14.27
C ILE A 264 7.13 -7.14 -15.63
N HIS A 265 6.35 -6.07 -15.72
CA HIS A 265 5.75 -5.61 -16.98
C HIS A 265 6.82 -5.24 -18.02
N SER A 266 7.85 -4.48 -17.63
CA SER A 266 8.96 -4.11 -18.54
C SER A 266 9.67 -5.35 -19.07
N PHE A 267 10.00 -6.29 -18.17
CA PHE A 267 10.61 -7.56 -18.56
C PHE A 267 9.74 -8.34 -19.56
N LEU A 268 8.44 -8.52 -19.28
CA LEU A 268 7.52 -9.21 -20.17
C LEU A 268 7.38 -8.49 -21.52
N SER A 269 7.37 -7.15 -21.51
CA SER A 269 7.32 -6.35 -22.74
C SER A 269 8.57 -6.52 -23.60
N GLU A 270 9.75 -6.60 -22.98
CA GLU A 270 11.01 -6.89 -23.70
C GLU A 270 10.99 -8.30 -24.30
N VAL A 271 10.57 -9.31 -23.52
CA VAL A 271 10.45 -10.68 -24.04
C VAL A 271 9.45 -10.74 -25.20
N ALA A 272 8.31 -10.06 -25.08
CA ALA A 272 7.30 -10.00 -26.15
C ALA A 272 7.78 -9.27 -27.40
N SER A 273 8.70 -8.30 -27.29
CA SER A 273 9.34 -7.64 -28.43
C SER A 273 10.43 -8.51 -29.11
N GLY A 274 10.68 -9.72 -28.59
CA GLY A 274 11.67 -10.65 -29.14
C GLY A 274 13.04 -10.61 -28.45
N ASN A 275 13.24 -9.78 -27.43
CA ASN A 275 14.47 -9.77 -26.64
C ASN A 275 14.47 -10.91 -25.62
N LEU A 276 14.83 -12.09 -26.06
CA LEU A 276 14.93 -13.28 -25.19
C LEU A 276 16.15 -13.27 -24.25
N ASN A 277 16.99 -12.23 -24.31
CA ASN A 277 18.10 -12.01 -23.38
C ASN A 277 17.77 -11.00 -22.29
N ALA A 278 16.52 -10.49 -22.24
CA ALA A 278 16.06 -9.59 -21.19
C ALA A 278 16.31 -10.20 -19.80
N THR A 279 16.71 -9.37 -18.85
CA THR A 279 16.98 -9.79 -17.46
C THR A 279 15.91 -9.23 -16.54
N LEU A 280 15.35 -10.08 -15.69
CA LEU A 280 14.45 -9.66 -14.63
C LEU A 280 15.28 -9.29 -13.38
N ASP A 281 14.96 -8.15 -12.78
CA ASP A 281 15.63 -7.70 -11.55
C ASP A 281 15.59 -8.79 -10.47
N HIS A 282 16.75 -9.06 -9.89
CA HIS A 282 16.93 -10.07 -8.85
C HIS A 282 16.11 -9.77 -7.57
N SER A 283 15.79 -8.51 -7.30
CA SER A 283 14.92 -8.11 -6.21
C SER A 283 13.50 -8.68 -6.33
N VAL A 284 13.02 -8.92 -7.56
CA VAL A 284 11.71 -9.54 -7.82
C VAL A 284 11.74 -11.02 -7.51
N THR A 285 12.77 -11.75 -8.02
CA THR A 285 12.85 -13.22 -7.91
C THR A 285 13.18 -13.72 -6.49
N LYS A 286 13.82 -12.89 -5.66
CA LYS A 286 14.10 -13.17 -4.24
C LYS A 286 12.87 -13.08 -3.33
N ARG A 287 11.76 -12.53 -3.81
CA ARG A 287 10.54 -12.41 -3.00
C ARG A 287 9.93 -13.79 -2.78
N SER A 288 9.36 -13.96 -1.59
CA SER A 288 8.62 -15.16 -1.17
C SER A 288 7.11 -15.03 -1.27
N ASP A 289 6.61 -13.92 -1.88
CA ASP A 289 5.20 -13.65 -2.10
C ASP A 289 4.78 -13.94 -3.55
N GLU A 290 3.49 -13.71 -3.85
CA GLU A 290 2.87 -13.95 -5.15
C GLU A 290 3.56 -13.18 -6.28
N LEU A 291 4.10 -11.98 -6.01
CA LEU A 291 4.86 -11.21 -7.00
C LEU A 291 6.18 -11.88 -7.35
N GLY A 292 6.82 -12.50 -6.37
CA GLY A 292 8.02 -13.33 -6.61
C GLY A 292 7.70 -14.56 -7.43
N ASP A 293 6.56 -15.22 -7.17
CA ASP A 293 6.09 -16.37 -7.96
C ASP A 293 5.82 -15.99 -9.41
N ILE A 294 5.13 -14.88 -9.66
CA ILE A 294 4.90 -14.33 -11.01
C ILE A 294 6.23 -14.06 -11.72
N GLY A 295 7.21 -13.46 -11.03
CA GLY A 295 8.54 -13.21 -11.59
C GLY A 295 9.27 -14.49 -11.98
N ARG A 296 9.25 -15.52 -11.12
CA ARG A 296 9.84 -16.84 -11.40
C ARG A 296 9.13 -17.54 -12.56
N CYS A 297 7.81 -17.48 -12.62
CA CYS A 297 7.01 -18.01 -13.72
C CYS A 297 7.36 -17.33 -15.06
N ALA A 298 7.48 -15.99 -15.05
CA ALA A 298 7.86 -15.21 -16.23
C ALA A 298 9.26 -15.60 -16.75
N LEU A 299 10.23 -15.82 -15.87
CA LEU A 299 11.56 -16.32 -16.24
C LEU A 299 11.51 -17.74 -16.81
N SER A 300 10.70 -18.63 -16.24
CA SER A 300 10.51 -19.98 -16.76
C SER A 300 9.90 -19.95 -18.17
N MET A 301 8.90 -19.11 -18.38
CA MET A 301 8.28 -18.89 -19.70
C MET A 301 9.30 -18.37 -20.72
N GLN A 302 10.13 -17.37 -20.35
CA GLN A 302 11.19 -16.87 -21.22
C GLN A 302 12.17 -17.98 -21.63
N ARG A 303 12.60 -18.83 -20.68
CA ARG A 303 13.50 -19.94 -20.97
C ARG A 303 12.87 -20.95 -21.92
N SER A 304 11.61 -21.31 -21.69
CA SER A 304 10.86 -22.22 -22.57
C SER A 304 10.72 -21.66 -23.99
N LEU A 305 10.36 -20.37 -24.11
CA LEU A 305 10.29 -19.69 -25.40
C LEU A 305 11.65 -19.66 -26.11
N ARG A 306 12.72 -19.40 -25.37
CA ARG A 306 14.07 -19.41 -25.91
C ARG A 306 14.45 -20.80 -26.45
N THR A 307 14.20 -21.86 -25.67
CA THR A 307 14.41 -23.24 -26.09
C THR A 307 13.63 -23.57 -27.37
N MET A 308 12.35 -23.22 -27.43
CA MET A 308 11.49 -23.45 -28.61
C MET A 308 11.98 -22.72 -29.87
N ILE A 309 12.54 -21.52 -29.70
CA ILE A 309 12.99 -20.69 -30.83
C ILE A 309 14.40 -21.02 -31.26
N GLU A 310 15.30 -21.36 -30.32
CA GLU A 310 16.72 -21.56 -30.59
C GLU A 310 17.10 -23.04 -30.87
N GLN A 311 16.32 -23.98 -30.38
CA GLN A 311 16.65 -25.41 -30.48
C GLN A 311 15.77 -26.16 -31.50
N ASP A 312 16.29 -27.27 -32.02
CA ASP A 312 15.54 -28.24 -32.79
C ASP A 312 14.75 -29.15 -31.82
N ALA A 313 13.47 -29.33 -32.08
CA ALA A 313 12.54 -30.03 -31.18
C ALA A 313 12.87 -31.53 -31.00
N LEU A 314 13.50 -32.19 -32.00
CA LEU A 314 13.85 -33.58 -31.93
C LEU A 314 15.20 -33.82 -31.21
N THR A 315 16.19 -32.98 -31.53
CA THR A 315 17.59 -33.19 -31.15
C THR A 315 18.08 -32.35 -30.00
N GLU A 316 17.31 -31.31 -29.60
CA GLU A 316 17.70 -30.33 -28.59
C GLU A 316 19.04 -29.61 -28.86
N LEU A 317 19.61 -29.76 -30.04
CA LEU A 317 20.71 -28.93 -30.52
C LEU A 317 20.17 -27.57 -31.00
N TYR A 318 21.04 -26.60 -31.23
CA TYR A 318 20.62 -25.40 -31.92
C TYR A 318 19.98 -25.75 -33.26
N ASN A 319 18.88 -25.11 -33.62
CA ASN A 319 18.35 -25.23 -34.97
C ASN A 319 19.24 -24.45 -35.96
N ARG A 320 19.05 -24.70 -37.25
CA ARG A 320 19.86 -24.07 -38.32
C ARG A 320 19.97 -22.55 -38.18
N ARG A 321 18.84 -21.87 -37.91
CA ARG A 321 18.77 -20.39 -37.78
C ARG A 321 19.64 -19.90 -36.62
N SER A 322 19.55 -20.53 -35.49
CA SER A 322 20.31 -20.17 -34.29
C SER A 322 21.78 -20.55 -34.40
N GLY A 323 22.08 -21.71 -35.03
CA GLY A 323 23.44 -22.12 -35.37
C GLY A 323 24.15 -21.12 -36.29
N GLU A 324 23.46 -20.65 -37.33
CA GLU A 324 24.00 -19.64 -38.24
C GLU A 324 24.24 -18.30 -37.53
N LYS A 325 23.31 -17.86 -36.70
CA LYS A 325 23.47 -16.62 -35.91
C LYS A 325 24.69 -16.72 -34.97
N LYS A 326 24.84 -17.83 -34.26
CA LYS A 326 25.98 -18.06 -33.36
C LYS A 326 27.32 -18.12 -34.14
N LEU A 327 27.32 -18.80 -35.26
CA LEU A 327 28.52 -18.85 -36.11
C LEU A 327 28.95 -17.45 -36.55
N ARG A 328 28.01 -16.59 -36.97
CA ARG A 328 28.32 -15.19 -37.33
C ARG A 328 28.91 -14.42 -36.15
N GLN A 329 28.41 -14.59 -34.94
CA GLN A 329 28.96 -13.95 -33.74
C GLN A 329 30.39 -14.40 -33.47
N ILE A 330 30.66 -15.72 -33.51
CA ILE A 330 32.03 -16.26 -33.34
C ILE A 330 32.97 -15.74 -34.42
N PHE A 331 32.52 -15.67 -35.68
CA PHE A 331 33.28 -15.11 -36.78
C PHE A 331 33.65 -13.63 -36.54
N GLU A 332 32.70 -12.80 -36.12
CA GLU A 332 32.95 -11.37 -35.80
C GLU A 332 33.92 -11.22 -34.62
N GLU A 333 33.79 -12.07 -33.58
CA GLU A 333 34.71 -12.12 -32.44
C GLU A 333 36.11 -12.55 -32.83
N ALA A 334 36.24 -13.54 -33.71
CA ALA A 334 37.52 -14.03 -34.22
C ALA A 334 38.28 -12.97 -35.01
N GLN A 335 37.58 -12.23 -35.86
CA GLN A 335 38.18 -11.10 -36.62
C GLN A 335 38.67 -9.98 -35.72
N SER A 336 37.96 -9.70 -34.61
CA SER A 336 38.31 -8.61 -33.69
C SER A 336 39.40 -8.94 -32.68
N SER A 337 39.47 -10.22 -32.23
CA SER A 337 40.26 -10.66 -31.08
C SER A 337 41.43 -11.59 -31.42
N ARG A 338 41.65 -11.92 -32.69
CA ARG A 338 42.64 -12.94 -33.17
C ARG A 338 42.46 -14.33 -32.58
N HIS A 339 41.22 -14.69 -32.23
CA HIS A 339 40.91 -16.07 -31.83
C HIS A 339 40.59 -16.89 -33.06
N SER A 340 41.18 -18.08 -33.18
CA SER A 340 40.87 -19.01 -34.25
C SER A 340 39.62 -19.82 -33.93
N PHE A 341 38.88 -20.20 -34.95
CA PHE A 341 37.81 -21.19 -34.84
C PHE A 341 37.85 -22.15 -36.02
N ALA A 342 37.27 -23.32 -35.85
CA ALA A 342 37.06 -24.25 -36.92
C ALA A 342 35.58 -24.64 -36.97
N LEU A 343 35.06 -24.87 -38.17
CA LEU A 343 33.72 -25.39 -38.37
C LEU A 343 33.73 -26.67 -39.19
N ALA A 344 32.82 -27.59 -38.84
CA ALA A 344 32.62 -28.79 -39.58
C ALA A 344 31.15 -28.98 -39.92
N ILE A 345 30.85 -29.40 -41.13
CA ILE A 345 29.54 -29.95 -41.50
C ILE A 345 29.66 -31.46 -41.51
N GLY A 346 28.82 -32.15 -40.73
CA GLY A 346 28.79 -33.59 -40.62
C GLY A 346 27.43 -34.14 -41.05
N ASP A 347 27.42 -35.31 -41.61
CA ASP A 347 26.23 -36.01 -42.10
C ASP A 347 26.25 -37.49 -41.69
N ILE A 348 25.11 -38.06 -41.29
CA ILE A 348 24.99 -39.47 -40.91
C ILE A 348 25.00 -40.34 -42.18
N ASP A 349 26.02 -41.20 -42.29
CA ASP A 349 26.22 -42.04 -43.46
C ASP A 349 25.05 -43.04 -43.61
N PHE A 350 24.47 -43.06 -44.81
CA PHE A 350 23.37 -43.95 -45.17
C PHE A 350 22.12 -43.82 -44.31
N PHE A 351 21.82 -42.66 -43.74
CA PHE A 351 20.68 -42.44 -42.85
C PHE A 351 19.33 -42.80 -43.52
N LYS A 352 19.18 -42.52 -44.82
CA LYS A 352 18.02 -42.95 -45.57
C LYS A 352 17.81 -44.47 -45.52
N LYS A 353 18.91 -45.28 -45.58
CA LYS A 353 18.82 -46.72 -45.46
C LYS A 353 18.35 -47.15 -44.05
N VAL A 354 18.76 -46.43 -43.01
CA VAL A 354 18.28 -46.68 -41.64
C VAL A 354 16.74 -46.46 -41.60
N ASN A 355 16.24 -45.36 -42.13
CA ASN A 355 14.81 -45.08 -42.19
C ASN A 355 14.04 -46.14 -43.03
N ASP A 356 14.58 -46.49 -44.21
CA ASP A 356 13.93 -47.46 -45.10
C ASP A 356 13.91 -48.88 -44.52
N THR A 357 14.86 -49.22 -43.64
CA THR A 357 15.01 -50.59 -43.05
C THR A 357 14.27 -50.69 -41.71
N TYR A 358 14.36 -49.70 -40.84
CA TYR A 358 13.90 -49.75 -39.46
C TYR A 358 12.78 -48.78 -39.13
N GLY A 359 12.34 -47.98 -40.12
CA GLY A 359 11.29 -46.95 -39.94
C GLY A 359 11.82 -45.61 -39.45
N HIS A 360 10.98 -44.56 -39.61
CA HIS A 360 11.32 -43.20 -39.25
C HIS A 360 11.51 -43.01 -37.74
N GLU A 361 10.81 -43.78 -36.91
CA GLU A 361 10.94 -43.70 -35.44
C GLU A 361 12.32 -44.19 -34.97
N CYS A 362 12.87 -45.20 -35.64
CA CYS A 362 14.27 -45.65 -35.44
C CYS A 362 15.26 -44.55 -35.85
N GLY A 363 15.04 -43.92 -37.01
CA GLY A 363 15.83 -42.76 -37.44
C GLY A 363 15.83 -41.63 -36.46
N ASP A 364 14.67 -41.31 -35.90
CA ASP A 364 14.53 -40.29 -34.85
C ASP A 364 15.30 -40.66 -33.57
N ALA A 365 15.32 -41.96 -33.19
CA ALA A 365 16.11 -42.43 -32.06
C ALA A 365 17.62 -42.29 -32.34
N VAL A 366 18.07 -42.63 -33.55
CA VAL A 366 19.47 -42.42 -34.00
C VAL A 366 19.82 -40.93 -33.93
N LEU A 367 19.00 -40.04 -34.48
CA LEU A 367 19.22 -38.58 -34.43
C LEU A 367 19.34 -38.07 -32.99
N LYS A 368 18.49 -38.53 -32.08
CA LYS A 368 18.54 -38.15 -30.65
C LYS A 368 19.87 -38.63 -30.02
N ASN A 369 20.26 -39.86 -30.23
CA ASN A 369 21.47 -40.43 -29.63
C ASN A 369 22.73 -39.74 -30.16
N VAL A 370 22.85 -39.53 -31.48
CA VAL A 370 23.91 -38.75 -32.10
C VAL A 370 23.96 -37.35 -31.53
N SER A 371 22.84 -36.68 -31.49
CA SER A 371 22.76 -35.30 -30.99
C SER A 371 23.17 -35.17 -29.52
N ALA A 372 22.80 -36.13 -28.68
CA ALA A 372 23.23 -36.16 -27.28
C ALA A 372 24.76 -36.31 -27.18
N LEU A 373 25.35 -37.16 -28.03
CA LEU A 373 26.80 -37.35 -28.10
C LEU A 373 27.49 -36.07 -28.60
N LEU A 374 26.99 -35.45 -29.68
CA LEU A 374 27.52 -34.19 -30.20
C LEU A 374 27.44 -33.07 -29.13
N LYS A 375 26.30 -32.93 -28.44
CA LYS A 375 26.10 -31.97 -27.36
C LYS A 375 27.12 -32.15 -26.24
N GLN A 376 27.34 -33.37 -25.80
CA GLN A 376 28.35 -33.74 -24.79
C GLN A 376 29.77 -33.46 -25.25
N HIS A 377 30.13 -33.84 -26.48
CA HIS A 377 31.47 -33.64 -27.02
C HIS A 377 31.82 -32.16 -27.19
N MET A 378 30.85 -31.35 -27.65
CA MET A 378 31.01 -29.91 -27.88
C MET A 378 30.96 -29.08 -26.61
N TRP A 379 30.63 -29.68 -25.47
CA TRP A 379 30.58 -28.93 -24.18
C TRP A 379 31.93 -28.29 -23.86
N ARG A 380 31.95 -26.99 -23.67
CA ARG A 380 33.14 -26.12 -23.45
C ARG A 380 34.15 -26.08 -24.61
N ARG A 381 33.80 -26.62 -25.76
CA ARG A 381 34.63 -26.54 -26.97
C ARG A 381 34.03 -25.69 -28.07
N GLY A 382 32.76 -25.33 -27.93
CA GLY A 382 31.99 -24.64 -28.92
C GLY A 382 30.53 -25.07 -28.89
N PHE A 383 29.88 -25.20 -30.05
CA PHE A 383 28.49 -25.65 -30.12
C PHE A 383 28.20 -26.57 -31.28
N ALA A 384 27.10 -27.32 -31.20
CA ALA A 384 26.52 -28.08 -32.28
C ALA A 384 25.14 -27.59 -32.65
N ALA A 385 24.78 -27.65 -33.91
CA ALA A 385 23.45 -27.30 -34.44
C ALA A 385 22.98 -28.38 -35.44
N ARG A 386 21.67 -28.64 -35.45
CA ARG A 386 21.07 -29.43 -36.53
C ARG A 386 20.95 -28.55 -37.75
N TRP A 387 21.68 -28.88 -38.82
CA TRP A 387 21.79 -28.07 -40.03
C TRP A 387 20.78 -28.44 -41.10
N GLY A 388 20.45 -29.73 -41.19
CA GLY A 388 19.46 -30.29 -42.10
C GLY A 388 18.73 -31.48 -41.47
N GLY A 389 18.17 -32.37 -42.25
CA GLY A 389 17.48 -33.57 -41.78
C GLY A 389 18.41 -34.49 -40.96
N GLU A 390 19.54 -34.84 -41.56
CA GLU A 390 20.60 -35.74 -41.02
C GLU A 390 21.95 -35.04 -40.92
N GLU A 391 21.98 -33.72 -41.16
CA GLU A 391 23.18 -32.90 -41.21
C GLU A 391 23.33 -32.08 -39.91
N PHE A 392 24.57 -31.94 -39.44
CA PHE A 392 24.94 -31.23 -38.24
C PHE A 392 26.08 -30.24 -38.52
N LEU A 393 25.97 -29.05 -37.96
CA LEU A 393 27.06 -28.07 -37.91
C LEU A 393 27.71 -28.12 -36.53
N LEU A 394 29.04 -28.28 -36.50
CA LEU A 394 29.88 -28.19 -35.32
C LEU A 394 30.82 -27.00 -35.47
N VAL A 395 30.88 -26.16 -34.48
CA VAL A 395 31.80 -25.02 -34.45
C VAL A 395 32.65 -25.09 -33.20
N PHE A 396 33.96 -25.21 -33.40
CA PHE A 396 34.96 -25.29 -32.35
C PHE A 396 35.59 -23.90 -32.14
N GLU A 397 35.63 -23.46 -30.92
CA GLU A 397 36.18 -22.17 -30.54
C GLU A 397 37.61 -22.29 -30.02
N ASN A 398 38.48 -21.33 -30.34
CA ASN A 398 39.85 -21.26 -29.86
C ASN A 398 40.71 -22.50 -30.22
N VAL A 399 40.52 -23.05 -31.41
CA VAL A 399 41.30 -24.20 -31.92
C VAL A 399 41.82 -23.96 -33.34
N ASP A 400 42.92 -24.58 -33.67
CA ASP A 400 43.44 -24.67 -35.02
C ASP A 400 42.85 -25.86 -35.78
N LEU A 401 43.20 -25.98 -37.07
CA LEU A 401 42.70 -27.04 -37.93
C LEU A 401 43.15 -28.45 -37.43
N ALA A 402 44.37 -28.58 -36.92
CA ALA A 402 44.91 -29.84 -36.46
C ALA A 402 44.21 -30.35 -35.21
N GLU A 403 43.98 -29.46 -34.24
CA GLU A 403 43.28 -29.83 -33.03
C GLU A 403 41.78 -30.10 -33.31
N ALA A 404 41.12 -29.29 -34.15
CA ALA A 404 39.72 -29.52 -34.54
C ALA A 404 39.58 -30.90 -35.25
N ARG A 405 40.52 -31.26 -36.14
CA ARG A 405 40.54 -32.55 -36.81
C ARG A 405 40.67 -33.69 -35.80
N LYS A 406 41.60 -33.59 -34.87
CA LYS A 406 41.77 -34.58 -33.79
C LYS A 406 40.50 -34.72 -32.93
N GLN A 407 39.82 -33.63 -32.60
CA GLN A 407 38.58 -33.69 -31.85
C GLN A 407 37.45 -34.37 -32.65
N LEU A 408 37.38 -34.15 -33.96
CA LEU A 408 36.42 -34.83 -34.83
C LEU A 408 36.73 -36.33 -34.97
N GLU A 409 38.00 -36.70 -35.09
CA GLU A 409 38.41 -38.13 -35.13
C GLU A 409 38.03 -38.86 -33.84
N LEU A 410 38.28 -38.24 -32.66
CA LEU A 410 37.80 -38.77 -31.36
C LEU A 410 36.27 -38.84 -31.26
N LEU A 411 35.57 -37.91 -31.87
CA LEU A 411 34.11 -37.93 -31.94
C LEU A 411 33.63 -39.10 -32.85
N MET A 412 34.26 -39.31 -33.98
CA MET A 412 33.95 -40.44 -34.89
C MET A 412 34.10 -41.79 -34.22
N ASP A 413 35.18 -42.02 -33.45
CA ASP A 413 35.39 -43.25 -32.68
C ASP A 413 34.19 -43.49 -31.74
N LYS A 414 33.71 -42.43 -31.02
CA LYS A 414 32.55 -42.53 -30.13
C LYS A 414 31.25 -42.77 -30.90
N ILE A 415 31.11 -42.22 -32.10
CA ILE A 415 29.93 -42.43 -32.96
C ILE A 415 29.93 -43.87 -33.46
N HIS A 416 31.10 -44.44 -33.82
CA HIS A 416 31.25 -45.83 -34.22
C HIS A 416 30.91 -46.82 -33.09
N GLU A 417 31.24 -46.47 -31.86
CA GLU A 417 30.88 -47.24 -30.65
C GLU A 417 29.40 -47.05 -30.24
N LEU A 418 28.72 -45.98 -30.74
CA LEU A 418 27.34 -45.72 -30.42
C LEU A 418 26.41 -46.81 -30.96
N ASP A 419 25.72 -47.48 -30.06
CA ASP A 419 24.76 -48.53 -30.38
C ASP A 419 23.35 -48.09 -30.01
N THR A 420 22.54 -47.82 -31.00
CA THR A 420 21.14 -47.43 -30.80
C THR A 420 20.30 -48.68 -30.75
N LEU A 421 19.80 -49.04 -29.55
CA LEU A 421 18.86 -50.13 -29.38
C LEU A 421 17.43 -49.65 -29.69
N TYR A 422 16.82 -50.21 -30.71
CA TYR A 422 15.45 -49.94 -31.10
C TYR A 422 14.70 -51.25 -31.40
N GLU A 423 13.59 -51.49 -30.69
CA GLU A 423 12.79 -52.73 -30.80
C GLU A 423 13.59 -54.04 -30.76
N GLY A 424 14.63 -54.09 -29.92
CA GLY A 424 15.49 -55.24 -29.77
C GLY A 424 16.58 -55.38 -30.85
N GLN A 425 16.68 -54.43 -31.77
CA GLN A 425 17.69 -54.39 -32.82
C GLN A 425 18.76 -53.36 -32.53
N HIS A 426 20.01 -53.70 -32.85
CA HIS A 426 21.18 -52.85 -32.65
C HIS A 426 21.51 -52.12 -33.94
N VAL A 427 21.36 -50.80 -33.95
CA VAL A 427 21.61 -49.95 -35.13
C VAL A 427 22.88 -49.15 -34.92
N LYS A 428 23.91 -49.44 -35.67
CA LYS A 428 25.17 -48.71 -35.70
C LYS A 428 25.22 -47.78 -36.90
N ILE A 429 25.79 -46.62 -36.71
CA ILE A 429 25.95 -45.62 -37.76
C ILE A 429 27.39 -45.08 -37.79
N ASN A 430 27.75 -44.46 -38.89
CA ASN A 430 28.94 -43.65 -39.04
C ASN A 430 28.59 -42.25 -39.50
N MET A 431 29.52 -41.34 -39.42
CA MET A 431 29.36 -39.98 -39.91
C MET A 431 30.56 -39.59 -40.78
N THR A 432 30.33 -38.72 -41.74
CA THR A 432 31.35 -38.07 -42.55
C THR A 432 31.35 -36.58 -42.25
N PHE A 433 32.55 -36.01 -42.16
CA PHE A 433 32.70 -34.57 -41.83
C PHE A 433 33.55 -33.84 -42.85
N GLY A 434 33.14 -32.66 -43.28
CA GLY A 434 33.96 -31.67 -43.97
C GLY A 434 34.39 -30.58 -43.01
N LEU A 435 35.66 -30.40 -42.76
CA LEU A 435 36.25 -29.49 -41.79
C LEU A 435 36.97 -28.34 -42.47
N VAL A 436 36.74 -27.13 -41.99
CA VAL A 436 37.46 -25.91 -42.40
C VAL A 436 37.85 -25.12 -41.17
N CYS A 437 38.95 -24.37 -41.28
CA CYS A 437 39.37 -23.45 -40.24
C CYS A 437 39.15 -22.02 -40.74
N GLU A 438 39.14 -21.09 -39.78
CA GLU A 438 39.07 -19.66 -40.06
C GLU A 438 40.10 -19.25 -41.13
N SER A 439 39.64 -18.37 -42.01
CA SER A 439 40.44 -17.77 -43.06
C SER A 439 39.90 -16.37 -43.32
N ASP A 440 40.54 -15.57 -44.15
CA ASP A 440 40.09 -14.24 -44.57
C ASP A 440 38.78 -14.24 -45.38
N LYS A 441 38.10 -15.39 -45.43
CA LYS A 441 36.85 -15.64 -46.16
C LYS A 441 35.66 -15.36 -45.29
N ASP A 442 34.53 -14.99 -45.88
CA ASP A 442 33.29 -14.80 -45.19
C ASP A 442 32.63 -16.13 -44.73
N VAL A 443 31.70 -16.05 -43.79
CA VAL A 443 30.96 -17.22 -43.21
C VAL A 443 30.30 -18.07 -44.28
N HIS A 444 29.74 -17.47 -45.33
CA HIS A 444 29.07 -18.20 -46.41
C HIS A 444 30.05 -19.04 -47.21
N THR A 445 31.23 -18.49 -47.49
CA THR A 445 32.31 -19.19 -48.22
C THR A 445 32.87 -20.35 -47.39
N LEU A 446 33.06 -20.15 -46.05
CA LEU A 446 33.51 -21.22 -45.15
C LEU A 446 32.49 -22.38 -45.07
N LEU A 447 31.19 -22.06 -44.97
CA LEU A 447 30.16 -23.10 -44.99
C LEU A 447 30.12 -23.86 -46.29
N LYS A 448 30.29 -23.19 -47.44
CA LYS A 448 30.35 -23.83 -48.75
C LYS A 448 31.59 -24.75 -48.88
N GLU A 449 32.75 -24.32 -48.44
CA GLU A 449 33.95 -25.14 -48.44
C GLU A 449 33.83 -26.40 -47.55
N ALA A 450 33.19 -26.26 -46.38
CA ALA A 450 32.93 -27.41 -45.52
C ALA A 450 31.96 -28.40 -46.18
N ASP A 451 30.93 -27.90 -46.87
CA ASP A 451 29.99 -28.74 -47.62
C ASP A 451 30.69 -29.47 -48.83
N GLU A 452 31.55 -28.77 -49.57
CA GLU A 452 32.35 -29.38 -50.65
C GLU A 452 33.27 -30.48 -50.13
N LYS A 453 33.94 -30.28 -48.97
CA LYS A 453 34.77 -31.30 -48.31
C LYS A 453 33.93 -32.47 -47.80
N LEU A 454 32.75 -32.23 -47.24
CA LEU A 454 31.81 -33.28 -46.85
C LEU A 454 31.42 -34.13 -48.06
N TYR A 455 31.11 -33.50 -49.20
CA TYR A 455 30.81 -34.22 -50.44
C TYR A 455 31.97 -35.09 -50.93
N ILE A 456 33.20 -34.56 -50.85
CA ILE A 456 34.44 -35.35 -51.17
C ILE A 456 34.54 -36.56 -50.24
N GLY A 457 34.30 -36.39 -48.94
CA GLY A 457 34.33 -37.49 -47.97
C GLY A 457 33.26 -38.57 -48.27
N LYS A 458 32.05 -38.16 -48.63
CA LYS A 458 30.99 -39.09 -49.03
C LYS A 458 31.27 -39.86 -50.27
N THR A 459 31.97 -39.24 -51.25
CA THR A 459 32.38 -39.91 -52.50
C THR A 459 33.59 -40.85 -52.32
N ASN A 460 34.52 -40.54 -51.40
CA ASN A 460 35.77 -41.30 -51.15
C ASN A 460 35.56 -42.41 -50.09
N GLY A 461 34.37 -42.92 -49.89
CA GLY A 461 34.14 -44.12 -49.07
C GLY A 461 33.46 -43.83 -47.71
N ARG A 462 33.08 -42.54 -47.38
CA ARG A 462 32.41 -42.12 -46.13
C ARG A 462 33.25 -42.38 -44.87
N ASN A 463 32.67 -42.28 -43.69
CA ASN A 463 33.27 -42.50 -42.39
C ASN A 463 34.67 -41.87 -42.26
N GLN A 464 34.80 -40.57 -42.54
CA GLN A 464 36.05 -39.83 -42.53
C GLN A 464 35.89 -38.32 -42.29
N VAL A 465 37.00 -37.71 -41.89
CA VAL A 465 37.14 -36.26 -41.81
C VAL A 465 37.95 -35.75 -43.00
N VAL A 466 37.38 -34.87 -43.83
CA VAL A 466 38.07 -34.18 -44.89
C VAL A 466 38.35 -32.77 -44.47
N SER A 467 39.63 -32.36 -44.41
CA SER A 467 40.04 -31.04 -43.94
C SER A 467 40.85 -30.29 -45.00
#